data_c7399739a8685ebd5e5d3677579268d5
#
_entry.id   c7399739a8685ebd5e5d3677579268d5
#
_cell.length_a   1.000
_cell.length_b   1.000
_cell.length_c   1.000
_cell.angle_alpha   90.00
_cell.angle_beta   90.00
_cell.angle_gamma   90.00
#
_symmetry.space_group_name_H-M   'P 1'
#
loop_
_entity.id
_entity.type
_entity.pdbx_description
1 polymer ?
#
loop_
_entity_poly.entity_id
_entity_poly.type
_entity_poly.pdbx_seq_one_letter_code
_entity_poly.pdbx_strand_id
1 'polypeptide(L)'
;MIPIHDTVPGRNPPIATWAIILANCGMFLLEISLPEQGLERLFYLFGIVPARYTHPEWAAYVGFPVDDYWPFLTSMFLHGGWLHILANMWTLWIFGNNVEDRMGPGRFLLFYLTCGIAAGVVHLMTNPTSTVPTVGASGAIAGVMGAYFVLFPHARLIVMVPIFFWPIFLEIPAVAYLLFWFLIQLFSGTMALASPQQVGGIAWWAHIGGFVCGLLTFTVFITARRPPPRRLQSDERAFEDSWI
;
A
#
# COMPACT_ATOMS: atom_id res chain seq x y z
N MET A 1 -11.74 13.14 -2.61
CA MET A 1 -12.30 12.09 -3.51
C MET A 1 -11.91 10.75 -2.92
N ILE A 2 -12.90 9.90 -2.65
CA ILE A 2 -12.70 8.58 -2.04
C ILE A 2 -12.94 7.54 -3.12
N PRO A 3 -11.94 6.71 -3.51
CA PRO A 3 -12.16 5.66 -4.49
C PRO A 3 -13.05 4.57 -3.88
N ILE A 4 -14.05 4.11 -4.62
CA ILE A 4 -15.00 3.09 -4.15
C ILE A 4 -14.67 1.73 -4.75
N HIS A 5 -14.50 1.66 -6.06
CA HIS A 5 -14.03 0.47 -6.76
C HIS A 5 -13.50 0.84 -8.14
N ASP A 6 -12.80 -0.07 -8.78
CA ASP A 6 -12.35 0.06 -10.15
C ASP A 6 -13.23 -0.73 -11.14
N THR A 7 -12.98 -0.55 -12.43
CA THR A 7 -13.72 -1.24 -13.49
C THR A 7 -13.03 -2.50 -14.00
N VAL A 8 -11.91 -2.90 -13.40
CA VAL A 8 -11.17 -4.10 -13.81
C VAL A 8 -11.80 -5.33 -13.15
N PRO A 9 -12.33 -6.30 -13.91
CA PRO A 9 -12.91 -7.49 -13.33
C PRO A 9 -11.82 -8.38 -12.73
N GLY A 10 -11.98 -8.75 -11.45
CA GLY A 10 -11.16 -9.77 -10.81
C GLY A 10 -11.40 -11.14 -11.42
N ARG A 11 -10.35 -11.92 -11.62
CA ARG A 11 -10.41 -13.26 -12.26
C ARG A 11 -10.27 -14.39 -11.25
N ASN A 12 -9.45 -14.16 -10.22
CA ASN A 12 -9.14 -15.14 -9.18
C ASN A 12 -9.40 -14.56 -7.81
N PRO A 13 -9.67 -15.40 -6.79
CA PRO A 13 -9.72 -14.94 -5.41
C PRO A 13 -8.38 -14.30 -5.00
N PRO A 14 -8.36 -13.07 -4.46
CA PRO A 14 -7.15 -12.37 -4.09
C PRO A 14 -6.65 -12.83 -2.70
N ILE A 15 -6.09 -14.03 -2.64
CA ILE A 15 -5.74 -14.73 -1.39
C ILE A 15 -4.67 -13.97 -0.60
N ALA A 16 -3.63 -13.45 -1.27
CA ALA A 16 -2.56 -12.73 -0.60
C ALA A 16 -3.05 -11.36 -0.13
N THR A 17 -3.86 -10.66 -0.92
CA THR A 17 -4.52 -9.41 -0.52
C THR A 17 -5.36 -9.61 0.75
N TRP A 18 -6.18 -10.65 0.80
CA TRP A 18 -6.98 -10.98 2.00
C TRP A 18 -6.09 -11.34 3.19
N ALA A 19 -5.04 -12.13 2.98
CA ALA A 19 -4.11 -12.50 4.04
C ALA A 19 -3.41 -11.28 4.64
N ILE A 20 -2.97 -10.33 3.81
CA ILE A 20 -2.35 -9.08 4.26
C ILE A 20 -3.37 -8.24 5.05
N ILE A 21 -4.60 -8.08 4.55
CA ILE A 21 -5.67 -7.36 5.24
C ILE A 21 -5.95 -7.99 6.61
N LEU A 22 -6.12 -9.31 6.66
CA LEU A 22 -6.38 -10.03 7.92
C LEU A 22 -5.23 -9.90 8.92
N ALA A 23 -3.97 -9.98 8.44
CA ALA A 23 -2.79 -9.81 9.28
C ALA A 23 -2.73 -8.40 9.89
N ASN A 24 -3.00 -7.37 9.08
CA ASN A 24 -3.06 -5.98 9.54
C ASN A 24 -4.21 -5.74 10.53
N CYS A 25 -5.39 -6.27 10.24
CA CYS A 25 -6.54 -6.17 11.16
C CYS A 25 -6.25 -6.89 12.50
N GLY A 26 -5.64 -8.09 12.45
CA GLY A 26 -5.25 -8.83 13.65
C GLY A 26 -4.23 -8.08 14.50
N MET A 27 -3.20 -7.49 13.86
CA MET A 27 -2.21 -6.67 14.55
C MET A 27 -2.86 -5.41 15.15
N PHE A 28 -3.75 -4.75 14.43
CA PHE A 28 -4.44 -3.56 14.93
C PHE A 28 -5.34 -3.88 16.14
N LEU A 29 -6.00 -5.04 16.15
CA LEU A 29 -6.74 -5.49 17.35
C LEU A 29 -5.82 -5.69 18.56
N LEU A 30 -4.60 -6.17 18.37
CA LEU A 30 -3.58 -6.21 19.40
C LEU A 30 -3.20 -4.79 19.86
N GLU A 31 -2.93 -3.87 18.92
CA GLU A 31 -2.55 -2.48 19.22
C GLU A 31 -3.59 -1.78 20.10
N ILE A 32 -4.88 -1.85 19.76
CA ILE A 32 -5.94 -1.21 20.55
C ILE A 32 -6.22 -1.89 21.89
N SER A 33 -5.71 -3.11 22.12
CA SER A 33 -5.80 -3.81 23.39
C SER A 33 -4.70 -3.40 24.39
N LEU A 34 -3.64 -2.75 23.91
CA LEU A 34 -2.51 -2.35 24.73
C LEU A 34 -2.78 -1.02 25.47
N PRO A 35 -2.25 -0.86 26.68
CA PRO A 35 -2.22 0.45 27.33
C PRO A 35 -1.29 1.39 26.55
N GLU A 36 -1.48 2.70 26.67
CA GLU A 36 -0.76 3.73 25.91
C GLU A 36 0.77 3.53 25.90
N GLN A 37 1.37 3.28 27.08
CA GLN A 37 2.80 3.02 27.20
C GLN A 37 3.25 1.75 26.45
N GLY A 38 2.40 0.72 26.42
CA GLY A 38 2.65 -0.52 25.70
C GLY A 38 2.61 -0.31 24.19
N LEU A 39 1.64 0.47 23.72
CA LEU A 39 1.48 0.83 22.33
C LEU A 39 2.65 1.69 21.84
N GLU A 40 3.05 2.70 22.61
CA GLU A 40 4.22 3.54 22.30
C GLU A 40 5.47 2.67 22.18
N ARG A 41 5.73 1.78 23.15
CA ARG A 41 6.86 0.85 23.11
C ARG A 41 6.82 -0.05 21.87
N LEU A 42 5.63 -0.56 21.49
CA LEU A 42 5.44 -1.37 20.30
C LEU A 42 5.87 -0.59 19.05
N PHE A 43 5.44 0.66 18.91
CA PHE A 43 5.77 1.51 17.77
C PHE A 43 7.26 1.84 17.71
N TYR A 44 7.91 2.11 18.85
CA TYR A 44 9.35 2.37 18.89
C TYR A 44 10.19 1.13 18.56
N LEU A 45 9.77 -0.07 18.99
CA LEU A 45 10.52 -1.30 18.72
C LEU A 45 10.31 -1.82 17.29
N PHE A 46 9.09 -1.75 16.77
CA PHE A 46 8.70 -2.40 15.50
C PHE A 46 8.38 -1.43 14.36
N GLY A 47 8.26 -0.14 14.62
CA GLY A 47 8.21 0.93 13.62
C GLY A 47 9.61 1.37 13.19
N ILE A 48 9.70 2.00 12.01
CA ILE A 48 10.96 2.56 11.52
C ILE A 48 11.21 3.88 12.24
N VAL A 49 12.28 3.93 13.05
CA VAL A 49 12.80 5.15 13.66
C VAL A 49 14.12 5.50 12.96
N PRO A 50 14.14 6.47 12.03
CA PRO A 50 15.33 6.76 11.22
C PRO A 50 16.59 7.03 12.02
N ALA A 51 16.51 7.83 13.09
CA ALA A 51 17.66 8.15 13.95
C ALA A 51 18.31 6.90 14.58
N ARG A 52 17.58 5.80 14.74
CA ARG A 52 18.10 4.53 15.23
C ARG A 52 19.24 3.99 14.36
N TYR A 53 19.17 4.21 13.04
CA TYR A 53 20.14 3.68 12.07
C TYR A 53 21.24 4.69 11.72
N THR A 54 21.00 5.97 11.91
CA THR A 54 21.90 7.04 11.51
C THR A 54 22.67 7.67 12.67
N HIS A 55 22.19 7.46 13.92
CA HIS A 55 22.77 7.98 15.15
C HIS A 55 22.92 6.86 16.19
N PRO A 56 23.87 5.92 16.00
CA PRO A 56 23.99 4.72 16.82
C PRO A 56 24.25 5.03 18.30
N GLU A 57 24.94 6.12 18.63
CA GLU A 57 25.17 6.55 20.01
C GLU A 57 23.86 6.93 20.71
N TRP A 58 22.98 7.67 20.02
CA TRP A 58 21.66 8.00 20.50
C TRP A 58 20.80 6.73 20.65
N ALA A 59 20.84 5.85 19.66
CA ALA A 59 20.09 4.60 19.69
C ALA A 59 20.48 3.73 20.90
N ALA A 60 21.78 3.60 21.17
CA ALA A 60 22.29 2.88 22.33
C ALA A 60 21.88 3.55 23.66
N TYR A 61 21.93 4.89 23.73
CA TYR A 61 21.52 5.64 24.91
C TYR A 61 20.06 5.44 25.29
N VAL A 62 19.17 5.40 24.29
CA VAL A 62 17.71 5.17 24.51
C VAL A 62 17.34 3.68 24.59
N GLY A 63 18.31 2.78 24.42
CA GLY A 63 18.13 1.33 24.61
C GLY A 63 17.54 0.60 23.41
N PHE A 64 17.72 1.10 22.17
CA PHE A 64 17.38 0.35 20.97
C PHE A 64 18.32 -0.85 20.78
N PRO A 65 17.80 -2.00 20.30
CA PRO A 65 18.64 -3.11 19.86
C PRO A 65 19.58 -2.69 18.74
N VAL A 66 20.82 -3.15 18.83
CA VAL A 66 21.84 -2.93 17.77
C VAL A 66 21.57 -3.90 16.63
N ASP A 67 21.80 -3.46 15.39
CA ASP A 67 21.68 -4.27 14.16
C ASP A 67 20.31 -4.95 13.93
N ASP A 68 19.24 -4.33 14.42
CA ASP A 68 17.89 -4.82 14.20
C ASP A 68 17.20 -4.09 13.05
N TYR A 69 17.01 -4.80 11.94
CA TYR A 69 16.38 -4.31 10.71
C TYR A 69 14.95 -4.83 10.52
N TRP A 70 14.40 -5.59 11.48
CA TRP A 70 13.02 -6.06 11.44
C TRP A 70 11.97 -4.94 11.28
N PRO A 71 12.19 -3.72 11.79
CA PRO A 71 11.27 -2.60 11.58
C PRO A 71 10.97 -2.28 10.11
N PHE A 72 11.87 -2.54 9.18
CA PHE A 72 11.58 -2.38 7.75
C PHE A 72 10.49 -3.34 7.24
N LEU A 73 10.27 -4.45 7.94
CA LEU A 73 9.22 -5.42 7.65
C LEU A 73 8.00 -5.22 8.57
N THR A 74 8.23 -5.11 9.87
CA THR A 74 7.16 -5.12 10.88
C THR A 74 6.33 -3.84 10.87
N SER A 75 6.94 -2.70 10.55
CA SER A 75 6.25 -1.41 10.44
C SER A 75 5.07 -1.43 9.46
N MET A 76 5.13 -2.27 8.42
CA MET A 76 4.06 -2.41 7.42
C MET A 76 2.76 -2.97 7.99
N PHE A 77 2.80 -3.56 9.20
CA PHE A 77 1.64 -4.18 9.84
C PHE A 77 1.10 -3.36 11.02
N LEU A 78 1.75 -2.25 11.37
CA LEU A 78 1.37 -1.37 12.48
C LEU A 78 0.58 -0.16 11.96
N HIS A 79 -0.39 0.32 12.76
CA HIS A 79 -1.23 1.44 12.35
C HIS A 79 -1.51 2.41 13.50
N GLY A 80 -1.28 3.70 13.28
CA GLY A 80 -1.44 4.75 14.28
C GLY A 80 -2.89 5.14 14.62
N GLY A 81 -3.91 4.40 14.12
CA GLY A 81 -5.31 4.66 14.44
C GLY A 81 -6.30 4.18 13.38
N TRP A 82 -7.60 4.26 13.70
CA TRP A 82 -8.69 3.70 12.90
C TRP A 82 -8.73 4.22 11.46
N LEU A 83 -8.63 5.53 11.25
CA LEU A 83 -8.66 6.08 9.89
C LEU A 83 -7.46 5.64 9.07
N HIS A 84 -6.31 5.44 9.73
CA HIS A 84 -5.08 4.99 9.07
C HIS A 84 -5.23 3.56 8.55
N ILE A 85 -5.66 2.61 9.39
CA ILE A 85 -5.87 1.23 8.94
C ILE A 85 -7.00 1.12 7.92
N LEU A 86 -8.13 1.80 8.14
CA LEU A 86 -9.25 1.76 7.21
C LEU A 86 -8.86 2.27 5.82
N ALA A 87 -8.15 3.40 5.74
CA ALA A 87 -7.68 3.94 4.46
C ALA A 87 -6.70 2.99 3.76
N ASN A 88 -5.77 2.36 4.52
CA ASN A 88 -4.81 1.40 3.98
C ASN A 88 -5.51 0.15 3.45
N MET A 89 -6.34 -0.50 4.25
CA MET A 89 -7.00 -1.74 3.86
C MET A 89 -7.98 -1.52 2.71
N TRP A 90 -8.69 -0.39 2.71
CA TRP A 90 -9.57 0.02 1.63
C TRP A 90 -8.80 0.20 0.32
N THR A 91 -7.67 0.91 0.35
CA THR A 91 -6.84 1.13 -0.83
C THR A 91 -6.24 -0.19 -1.34
N LEU A 92 -5.75 -1.04 -0.43
CA LEU A 92 -5.25 -2.36 -0.78
C LEU A 92 -6.34 -3.25 -1.40
N TRP A 93 -7.56 -3.19 -0.88
CA TRP A 93 -8.71 -3.92 -1.43
C TRP A 93 -9.01 -3.52 -2.88
N ILE A 94 -8.97 -2.22 -3.20
CA ILE A 94 -9.30 -1.72 -4.55
C ILE A 94 -8.21 -2.08 -5.57
N PHE A 95 -6.94 -1.87 -5.23
CA PHE A 95 -5.84 -2.01 -6.19
C PHE A 95 -5.13 -3.36 -6.13
N GLY A 96 -5.13 -4.00 -4.96
CA GLY A 96 -4.36 -5.21 -4.68
C GLY A 96 -4.85 -6.43 -5.45
N ASN A 97 -6.16 -6.65 -5.50
CA ASN A 97 -6.77 -7.80 -6.16
C ASN A 97 -6.34 -7.93 -7.64
N ASN A 98 -6.35 -6.83 -8.38
CA ASN A 98 -6.01 -6.82 -9.81
C ASN A 98 -4.51 -6.99 -10.07
N VAL A 99 -3.66 -6.42 -9.20
CA VAL A 99 -2.21 -6.60 -9.28
C VAL A 99 -1.84 -8.04 -8.91
N GLU A 100 -2.49 -8.61 -7.88
CA GLU A 100 -2.34 -10.01 -7.51
C GLU A 100 -2.74 -10.96 -8.65
N ASP A 101 -3.82 -10.68 -9.37
CA ASP A 101 -4.24 -11.45 -10.56
C ASP A 101 -3.15 -11.52 -11.64
N ARG A 102 -2.29 -10.50 -11.74
CA ARG A 102 -1.20 -10.45 -12.73
C ARG A 102 0.07 -11.15 -12.25
N MET A 103 0.27 -11.22 -10.96
CA MET A 103 1.49 -11.77 -10.34
C MET A 103 1.28 -13.20 -9.81
N GLY A 104 0.07 -13.51 -9.36
CA GLY A 104 -0.25 -14.64 -8.50
C GLY A 104 0.13 -14.38 -7.03
N PRO A 105 -0.50 -15.10 -6.06
CA PRO A 105 -0.47 -14.72 -4.65
C PRO A 105 0.94 -14.68 -4.04
N GLY A 106 1.80 -15.66 -4.32
CA GLY A 106 3.14 -15.70 -3.74
C GLY A 106 4.05 -14.58 -4.24
N ARG A 107 4.01 -14.27 -5.55
CA ARG A 107 4.80 -13.18 -6.13
C ARG A 107 4.26 -11.82 -5.72
N PHE A 108 2.95 -11.68 -5.60
CA PHE A 108 2.32 -10.47 -5.10
C PHE A 108 2.74 -10.17 -3.66
N LEU A 109 2.78 -11.17 -2.79
CA LEU A 109 3.26 -11.00 -1.42
C LEU A 109 4.72 -10.54 -1.40
N LEU A 110 5.61 -11.18 -2.17
CA LEU A 110 7.01 -10.77 -2.26
C LEU A 110 7.16 -9.36 -2.84
N PHE A 111 6.37 -9.01 -3.84
CA PHE A 111 6.33 -7.68 -4.43
C PHE A 111 5.90 -6.63 -3.39
N TYR A 112 4.82 -6.89 -2.67
CA TYR A 112 4.31 -6.02 -1.60
C TYR A 112 5.37 -5.75 -0.54
N LEU A 113 6.03 -6.80 -0.03
CA LEU A 113 7.09 -6.69 0.97
C LEU A 113 8.31 -5.93 0.43
N THR A 114 8.71 -6.19 -0.82
CA THR A 114 9.81 -5.48 -1.49
C THR A 114 9.52 -3.98 -1.59
N CYS A 115 8.31 -3.61 -2.02
CA CYS A 115 7.90 -2.21 -2.11
C CYS A 115 7.87 -1.53 -0.74
N GLY A 116 7.42 -2.24 0.30
CA GLY A 116 7.38 -1.71 1.66
C GLY A 116 8.78 -1.48 2.25
N ILE A 117 9.71 -2.41 2.04
CA ILE A 117 11.12 -2.25 2.45
C ILE A 117 11.75 -1.06 1.71
N ALA A 118 11.55 -0.96 0.39
CA ALA A 118 12.06 0.16 -0.41
C ALA A 118 11.49 1.50 0.07
N ALA A 119 10.20 1.55 0.40
CA ALA A 119 9.54 2.71 0.99
C ALA A 119 10.19 3.13 2.31
N GLY A 120 10.47 2.17 3.19
CA GLY A 120 11.16 2.39 4.47
C GLY A 120 12.58 2.92 4.28
N VAL A 121 13.32 2.38 3.32
CA VAL A 121 14.67 2.86 2.98
C VAL A 121 14.65 4.30 2.47
N VAL A 122 13.74 4.64 1.56
CA VAL A 122 13.59 6.01 1.07
C VAL A 122 13.19 6.96 2.20
N HIS A 123 12.30 6.54 3.11
CA HIS A 123 11.93 7.34 4.27
C HIS A 123 13.13 7.59 5.20
N LEU A 124 13.92 6.56 5.49
CA LEU A 124 15.17 6.69 6.26
C LEU A 124 16.13 7.70 5.62
N MET A 125 16.36 7.60 4.31
CA MET A 125 17.28 8.47 3.59
C MET A 125 16.84 9.93 3.56
N THR A 126 15.54 10.19 3.55
CA THR A 126 14.98 11.54 3.48
C THR A 126 14.70 12.18 4.84
N ASN A 127 14.68 11.37 5.92
CA ASN A 127 14.42 11.82 7.29
C ASN A 127 15.44 11.26 8.29
N PRO A 128 16.77 11.33 8.03
CA PRO A 128 17.76 10.58 8.78
C PRO A 128 17.81 10.90 10.27
N THR A 129 17.42 12.09 10.68
CA THR A 129 17.44 12.54 12.09
C THR A 129 16.12 12.36 12.82
N SER A 130 15.09 11.82 12.15
CA SER A 130 13.78 11.64 12.79
C SER A 130 13.82 10.59 13.89
N THR A 131 13.34 10.98 15.06
CA THR A 131 13.16 10.10 16.22
C THR A 131 11.73 9.57 16.33
N VAL A 132 10.83 9.98 15.42
CA VAL A 132 9.43 9.57 15.40
C VAL A 132 9.30 8.22 14.68
N PRO A 133 8.64 7.21 15.29
CA PRO A 133 8.42 5.94 14.65
C PRO A 133 7.45 6.09 13.46
N THR A 134 7.83 5.54 12.31
CA THR A 134 6.99 5.46 11.11
C THR A 134 6.40 4.07 11.00
N VAL A 135 5.08 4.01 10.90
CA VAL A 135 4.27 2.78 10.82
C VAL A 135 3.23 2.91 9.71
N GLY A 136 2.83 1.79 9.14
CA GLY A 136 1.74 1.71 8.15
C GLY A 136 2.08 0.89 6.92
N ALA A 137 1.08 0.23 6.38
CA ALA A 137 1.11 -0.52 5.12
C ALA A 137 1.27 0.37 3.89
N SER A 138 1.09 1.68 4.04
CA SER A 138 0.87 2.63 2.94
C SER A 138 2.03 2.73 1.95
N GLY A 139 3.29 2.54 2.39
CA GLY A 139 4.44 2.50 1.50
C GLY A 139 4.42 1.31 0.54
N ALA A 140 4.09 0.11 1.05
CA ALA A 140 3.92 -1.09 0.23
C ALA A 140 2.69 -0.96 -0.70
N ILE A 141 1.58 -0.41 -0.20
CA ILE A 141 0.36 -0.14 -0.97
C ILE A 141 0.64 0.86 -2.09
N ALA A 142 1.45 1.89 -1.83
CA ALA A 142 1.90 2.81 -2.87
C ALA A 142 2.64 2.08 -4.01
N GLY A 143 3.43 1.04 -3.67
CA GLY A 143 4.05 0.17 -4.67
C GLY A 143 3.02 -0.61 -5.50
N VAL A 144 1.98 -1.13 -4.86
CA VAL A 144 0.85 -1.76 -5.57
C VAL A 144 0.17 -0.77 -6.52
N MET A 145 -0.06 0.47 -6.07
CA MET A 145 -0.62 1.54 -6.91
C MET A 145 0.30 1.90 -8.08
N GLY A 146 1.63 1.89 -7.88
CA GLY A 146 2.62 2.11 -8.93
C GLY A 146 2.60 1.01 -10.00
N ALA A 147 2.48 -0.26 -9.62
CA ALA A 147 2.29 -1.36 -10.55
C ALA A 147 0.94 -1.27 -11.27
N TYR A 148 -0.14 -0.96 -10.55
CA TYR A 148 -1.48 -0.79 -11.12
C TYR A 148 -1.51 0.30 -12.19
N PHE A 149 -0.84 1.42 -11.96
CA PHE A 149 -0.73 2.54 -12.88
C PHE A 149 -0.26 2.11 -14.29
N VAL A 150 0.71 1.18 -14.35
CA VAL A 150 1.25 0.68 -15.62
C VAL A 150 0.46 -0.50 -16.18
N LEU A 151 0.01 -1.40 -15.29
CA LEU A 151 -0.68 -2.63 -15.72
C LEU A 151 -2.09 -2.39 -16.26
N PHE A 152 -2.76 -1.31 -15.80
CA PHE A 152 -4.15 -1.03 -16.11
C PHE A 152 -4.39 0.41 -16.60
N PRO A 153 -3.72 0.85 -17.69
CA PRO A 153 -3.76 2.25 -18.13
C PRO A 153 -5.15 2.72 -18.60
N HIS A 154 -6.03 1.81 -18.95
CA HIS A 154 -7.41 2.11 -19.39
C HIS A 154 -8.46 1.87 -18.32
N ALA A 155 -8.04 1.44 -17.12
CA ALA A 155 -8.95 1.26 -16.00
C ALA A 155 -9.56 2.59 -15.56
N ARG A 156 -10.78 2.51 -15.02
CA ARG A 156 -11.48 3.65 -14.44
C ARG A 156 -11.78 3.37 -12.98
N LEU A 157 -11.87 4.42 -12.19
CA LEU A 157 -12.25 4.36 -10.78
C LEU A 157 -13.57 5.06 -10.61
N ILE A 158 -14.47 4.44 -9.89
CA ILE A 158 -15.64 5.12 -9.34
C ILE A 158 -15.20 5.77 -8.04
N VAL A 159 -15.25 7.10 -8.01
CA VAL A 159 -14.87 7.89 -6.84
C VAL A 159 -16.10 8.60 -6.27
N MET A 160 -16.20 8.62 -4.96
CA MET A 160 -17.19 9.39 -4.24
C MET A 160 -16.61 10.76 -3.85
N VAL A 161 -17.32 11.81 -4.21
CA VAL A 161 -17.05 13.18 -3.77
C VAL A 161 -18.12 13.56 -2.77
N PRO A 162 -17.80 13.71 -1.48
CA PRO A 162 -18.77 14.14 -0.49
C PRO A 162 -19.01 15.65 -0.68
N ILE A 163 -20.20 16.02 -1.10
CA ILE A 163 -20.65 17.42 -1.17
C ILE A 163 -21.77 17.60 -0.15
N PHE A 164 -21.43 18.16 1.00
CA PHE A 164 -22.33 18.29 2.15
C PHE A 164 -22.99 16.95 2.49
N PHE A 165 -24.32 16.85 2.34
CA PHE A 165 -25.12 15.63 2.63
C PHE A 165 -25.38 14.76 1.39
N TRP A 166 -24.92 15.16 0.20
CA TRP A 166 -25.17 14.47 -1.07
C TRP A 166 -23.85 13.96 -1.67
N PRO A 167 -23.54 12.66 -1.54
CA PRO A 167 -22.40 12.10 -2.22
C PRO A 167 -22.62 12.06 -3.73
N ILE A 168 -21.67 12.57 -4.50
CA ILE A 168 -21.64 12.46 -5.97
C ILE A 168 -20.65 11.36 -6.33
N PHE A 169 -21.06 10.46 -7.22
CA PHE A 169 -20.21 9.42 -7.76
C PHE A 169 -19.75 9.81 -9.16
N LEU A 170 -18.43 9.79 -9.37
CA LEU A 170 -17.82 10.12 -10.64
C LEU A 170 -16.97 8.95 -11.11
N GLU A 171 -17.00 8.69 -12.40
CA GLU A 171 -16.13 7.72 -13.03
C GLU A 171 -14.95 8.45 -13.69
N ILE A 172 -13.73 8.26 -13.18
CA ILE A 172 -12.52 8.92 -13.66
C ILE A 172 -11.46 7.91 -14.10
N PRO A 173 -10.56 8.25 -15.02
CA PRO A 173 -9.43 7.38 -15.37
C PRO A 173 -8.57 7.09 -14.14
N ALA A 174 -8.25 5.82 -13.89
CA ALA A 174 -7.41 5.41 -12.76
C ALA A 174 -6.02 6.06 -12.82
N VAL A 175 -5.45 6.18 -14.02
CA VAL A 175 -4.17 6.86 -14.26
C VAL A 175 -4.21 8.32 -13.79
N ALA A 176 -5.29 9.04 -14.08
CA ALA A 176 -5.43 10.45 -13.65
C ALA A 176 -5.52 10.55 -12.12
N TYR A 177 -6.28 9.66 -11.47
CA TYR A 177 -6.38 9.61 -10.01
C TYR A 177 -5.02 9.32 -9.37
N LEU A 178 -4.32 8.29 -9.84
CA LEU A 178 -3.03 7.86 -9.29
C LEU A 178 -1.93 8.89 -9.51
N LEU A 179 -1.91 9.53 -10.70
CA LEU A 179 -0.98 10.63 -10.98
C LEU A 179 -1.24 11.82 -10.06
N PHE A 180 -2.49 12.23 -9.90
CA PHE A 180 -2.86 13.32 -9.00
C PHE A 180 -2.48 13.01 -7.54
N TRP A 181 -2.76 11.77 -7.09
CA TRP A 181 -2.34 11.32 -5.77
C TRP A 181 -0.82 11.36 -5.60
N PHE A 182 -0.05 10.89 -6.59
CA PHE A 182 1.41 10.91 -6.56
C PHE A 182 1.97 12.33 -6.53
N LEU A 183 1.41 13.25 -7.32
CA LEU A 183 1.82 14.66 -7.32
C LEU A 183 1.56 15.33 -5.96
N ILE A 184 0.47 14.99 -5.27
CA ILE A 184 0.24 15.45 -3.89
C ILE A 184 1.33 14.91 -2.96
N GLN A 185 1.72 13.62 -3.07
CA GLN A 185 2.81 13.07 -2.26
C GLN A 185 4.11 13.84 -2.49
N LEU A 186 4.45 14.08 -3.76
CA LEU A 186 5.67 14.79 -4.14
C LEU A 186 5.68 16.23 -3.63
N PHE A 187 4.59 16.97 -3.83
CA PHE A 187 4.45 18.32 -3.33
C PHE A 187 4.55 18.39 -1.81
N SER A 188 3.78 17.56 -1.11
CA SER A 188 3.78 17.53 0.36
C SER A 188 5.12 17.05 0.93
N GLY A 189 5.77 16.08 0.29
CA GLY A 189 7.10 15.60 0.68
C GLY A 189 8.17 16.68 0.54
N THR A 190 8.14 17.45 -0.56
CA THR A 190 9.07 18.56 -0.77
C THR A 190 8.83 19.71 0.22
N MET A 191 7.57 20.04 0.51
CA MET A 191 7.23 21.03 1.54
C MET A 191 7.68 20.59 2.94
N ALA A 192 7.54 19.30 3.26
CA ALA A 192 7.99 18.75 4.55
C ALA A 192 9.52 18.87 4.72
N LEU A 193 10.32 18.67 3.67
CA LEU A 193 11.77 18.87 3.73
C LEU A 193 12.16 20.34 3.93
N ALA A 194 11.36 21.28 3.47
CA ALA A 194 11.59 22.70 3.64
C ALA A 194 11.16 23.23 5.02
N SER A 195 10.42 22.43 5.81
CA SER A 195 9.93 22.85 7.13
C SER A 195 10.91 22.44 8.23
N PRO A 196 11.35 23.36 9.11
CA PRO A 196 12.26 23.04 10.20
C PRO A 196 11.61 22.25 11.35
N GLN A 197 10.28 22.12 11.37
CA GLN A 197 9.55 21.39 12.40
C GLN A 197 9.26 19.98 11.95
N GLN A 198 9.87 18.99 12.62
CA GLN A 198 9.47 17.58 12.51
C GLN A 198 8.13 17.39 13.23
N VAL A 199 7.05 17.78 12.58
CA VAL A 199 5.70 17.47 13.04
C VAL A 199 5.42 16.04 12.59
N GLY A 200 5.21 15.13 13.54
CA GLY A 200 4.79 13.77 13.25
C GLY A 200 3.59 13.78 12.29
N GLY A 201 3.65 13.02 11.21
CA GLY A 201 2.64 13.08 10.16
C GLY A 201 2.79 11.98 9.12
N ILE A 202 2.28 12.23 7.93
CA ILE A 202 2.32 11.29 6.82
C ILE A 202 3.76 11.16 6.29
N ALA A 203 4.21 9.92 6.11
CA ALA A 203 5.53 9.59 5.56
C ALA A 203 5.53 9.72 4.01
N TRP A 204 5.43 10.95 3.51
CA TRP A 204 5.29 11.25 2.07
C TRP A 204 6.35 10.56 1.21
N TRP A 205 7.61 10.60 1.66
CA TRP A 205 8.73 10.00 0.94
C TRP A 205 8.70 8.47 0.94
N ALA A 206 8.12 7.83 1.97
CA ALA A 206 7.84 6.40 1.93
C ALA A 206 6.83 6.06 0.83
N HIS A 207 5.79 6.86 0.67
CA HIS A 207 4.80 6.68 -0.42
C HIS A 207 5.44 6.83 -1.80
N ILE A 208 6.26 7.88 -1.99
CA ILE A 208 6.99 8.11 -3.25
C ILE A 208 7.92 6.94 -3.54
N GLY A 209 8.73 6.51 -2.55
CA GLY A 209 9.65 5.40 -2.69
C GLY A 209 8.97 4.09 -3.04
N GLY A 210 7.86 3.78 -2.35
CA GLY A 210 7.06 2.59 -2.63
C GLY A 210 6.45 2.62 -4.04
N PHE A 211 5.82 3.73 -4.43
CA PHE A 211 5.20 3.89 -5.75
C PHE A 211 6.23 3.73 -6.87
N VAL A 212 7.37 4.39 -6.78
CA VAL A 212 8.45 4.30 -7.77
C VAL A 212 9.03 2.88 -7.81
N CYS A 213 9.25 2.25 -6.66
CA CYS A 213 9.69 0.85 -6.59
C CYS A 213 8.70 -0.06 -7.34
N GLY A 214 7.40 0.06 -7.05
CA GLY A 214 6.37 -0.73 -7.72
C GLY A 214 6.33 -0.51 -9.22
N LEU A 215 6.40 0.75 -9.66
CA LEU A 215 6.42 1.14 -11.07
C LEU A 215 7.63 0.57 -11.83
N LEU A 216 8.78 0.46 -11.18
CA LEU A 216 10.01 0.00 -11.83
C LEU A 216 10.18 -1.53 -11.79
N THR A 217 9.66 -2.19 -10.74
CA THR A 217 9.97 -3.61 -10.47
C THR A 217 8.85 -4.58 -10.80
N PHE A 218 7.63 -4.12 -11.09
CA PHE A 218 6.47 -5.00 -11.31
C PHE A 218 6.71 -6.08 -12.37
N THR A 219 7.51 -5.79 -13.40
CA THR A 219 7.80 -6.73 -14.51
C THR A 219 8.48 -8.01 -14.04
N VAL A 220 9.27 -7.94 -12.95
CA VAL A 220 9.96 -9.10 -12.36
C VAL A 220 8.96 -10.07 -11.72
N PHE A 221 7.82 -9.56 -11.27
CA PHE A 221 6.84 -10.31 -10.50
C PHE A 221 5.64 -10.80 -11.32
N ILE A 222 5.38 -10.23 -12.51
CA ILE A 222 4.26 -10.69 -13.35
C ILE A 222 4.50 -12.11 -13.86
N THR A 223 3.43 -12.89 -13.90
CA THR A 223 3.45 -14.19 -14.58
C THR A 223 3.25 -14.00 -16.08
N ALA A 224 3.95 -14.79 -16.90
CA ALA A 224 3.66 -14.87 -18.32
C ALA A 224 2.15 -15.12 -18.51
N ARG A 225 1.51 -14.37 -19.42
CA ARG A 225 0.07 -14.44 -19.67
C ARG A 225 -0.39 -15.90 -19.76
N ARG A 226 -1.22 -16.33 -18.80
CA ARG A 226 -2.04 -17.51 -19.06
C ARG A 226 -2.96 -17.16 -20.23
N PRO A 227 -3.03 -17.98 -21.30
CA PRO A 227 -3.98 -17.76 -22.36
C PRO A 227 -5.37 -17.64 -21.73
N PRO A 228 -6.27 -16.79 -22.27
CA PRO A 228 -7.63 -16.72 -21.80
C PRO A 228 -8.21 -18.13 -21.75
N PRO A 229 -9.02 -18.50 -20.75
CA PRO A 229 -9.69 -19.78 -20.71
C PRO A 229 -10.37 -19.94 -22.06
N ARG A 230 -10.11 -21.05 -22.73
CA ARG A 230 -10.77 -21.40 -23.99
C ARG A 230 -12.27 -21.31 -23.71
N ARG A 231 -12.94 -20.30 -24.22
CA ARG A 231 -14.41 -20.30 -24.25
C ARG A 231 -14.76 -21.58 -24.99
N LEU A 232 -15.39 -22.50 -24.27
CA LEU A 232 -15.97 -23.67 -24.91
C LEU A 232 -17.03 -23.13 -25.87
N GLN A 233 -16.75 -23.10 -27.16
CA GLN A 233 -17.67 -22.74 -28.22
C GLN A 233 -18.88 -23.70 -28.31
N SER A 234 -19.05 -24.58 -27.31
CA SER A 234 -20.11 -25.59 -27.25
C SER A 234 -21.46 -25.04 -26.81
N ASP A 235 -21.53 -23.91 -26.10
CA ASP A 235 -22.80 -23.48 -25.54
C ASP A 235 -23.63 -22.60 -26.48
N GLU A 236 -23.01 -21.96 -27.46
CA GLU A 236 -23.78 -21.16 -28.44
C GLU A 236 -24.43 -22.02 -29.54
N ARG A 237 -23.83 -23.16 -29.94
CA ARG A 237 -24.46 -24.07 -30.89
C ARG A 237 -25.56 -24.95 -30.30
N ALA A 238 -25.46 -25.25 -29.00
CA ALA A 238 -26.52 -26.02 -28.32
C ALA A 238 -27.81 -25.22 -28.14
N PHE A 239 -27.74 -23.88 -28.20
CA PHE A 239 -28.93 -23.01 -28.05
C PHE A 239 -29.63 -22.76 -29.39
N GLU A 240 -28.92 -22.79 -30.52
CA GLU A 240 -29.53 -22.63 -31.84
C GLU A 240 -30.22 -23.91 -32.34
N ASP A 241 -29.71 -25.09 -31.96
CA ASP A 241 -30.29 -26.38 -32.37
C ASP A 241 -31.52 -26.79 -31.55
N SER A 242 -31.91 -26.04 -30.53
CA SER A 242 -33.10 -26.35 -29.70
C SER A 242 -34.39 -25.71 -30.18
N TRP A 243 -34.39 -25.00 -31.32
CA TRP A 243 -35.55 -24.29 -31.87
C TRP A 243 -35.92 -24.69 -33.31
N ILE A 244 -35.44 -25.86 -33.80
CA ILE A 244 -35.88 -26.47 -35.08
C ILE A 244 -36.68 -27.73 -34.82
#